data_4b80f3e081f3415616ebf4d2ea30004e
#
_entry.id   4b80f3e081f3415616ebf4d2ea30004e
#
_cell.length_a   1.000
_cell.length_b   1.000
_cell.length_c   1.000
_cell.angle_alpha   90.00
_cell.angle_beta   90.00
_cell.angle_gamma   90.00
#
_symmetry.space_group_name_H-M   'P 1'
#
loop_
_entity.id
_entity.type
_entity.pdbx_description
1 polymer ?
#
loop_
_entity_poly.entity_id
_entity_poly.type
_entity_poly.pdbx_seq_one_letter_code
_entity_poly.pdbx_strand_id
1 'polypeptide(L)'
;MERNQEEIKQHEGRVEKEKKRLDKIFKSIPEDKKRVAQGLIVQAARMRVLLDDAWLDIQEKGDYELFTQSENTPAYERERPIAKLFNSRDAAYQKIIMQLSKLLPDEIEVVVDKKSGNLRSLLNENK
;
A
#
# COMPACT_ATOMS: atom_id res chain seq x y z
N MET A 1 -9.41 -2.84 -19.78
CA MET A 1 -8.41 -2.78 -20.85
C MET A 1 -7.15 -3.51 -20.44
N GLU A 2 -6.63 -4.32 -21.35
CA GLU A 2 -5.46 -5.13 -21.04
C GLU A 2 -4.17 -4.35 -21.25
N ARG A 3 -3.19 -4.67 -20.45
CA ARG A 3 -1.87 -4.08 -20.60
C ARG A 3 -1.09 -4.85 -21.65
N ASN A 4 -0.26 -4.13 -22.44
CA ASN A 4 0.63 -4.81 -23.39
C ASN A 4 1.87 -5.32 -22.64
N GLN A 5 2.74 -6.02 -23.35
CA GLN A 5 3.90 -6.65 -22.73
C GLN A 5 4.86 -5.64 -22.11
N GLU A 6 5.01 -4.50 -22.74
CA GLU A 6 5.89 -3.46 -22.23
C GLU A 6 5.34 -2.89 -20.93
N GLU A 7 4.03 -2.65 -20.88
CA GLU A 7 3.39 -2.14 -19.67
C GLU A 7 3.47 -3.13 -18.52
N ILE A 8 3.32 -4.42 -18.82
CA ILE A 8 3.45 -5.47 -17.80
C ILE A 8 4.86 -5.47 -17.23
N LYS A 9 5.86 -5.34 -18.10
CA LYS A 9 7.24 -5.30 -17.67
C LYS A 9 7.53 -4.12 -16.76
N GLN A 10 7.03 -2.95 -17.13
CA GLN A 10 7.22 -1.75 -16.33
C GLN A 10 6.55 -1.90 -14.98
N HIS A 11 5.36 -2.47 -14.97
CA HIS A 11 4.62 -2.69 -13.74
C HIS A 11 5.37 -3.66 -12.83
N GLU A 12 5.88 -4.75 -13.39
CA GLU A 12 6.67 -5.72 -12.62
C GLU A 12 7.93 -5.08 -12.05
N GLY A 13 8.56 -4.19 -12.82
CA GLY A 13 9.75 -3.48 -12.35
C GLY A 13 9.44 -2.59 -11.15
N ARG A 14 8.30 -1.93 -11.18
CA ARG A 14 7.88 -1.10 -10.06
C ARG A 14 7.58 -1.94 -8.81
N VAL A 15 6.94 -3.08 -9.00
CA VAL A 15 6.67 -4.00 -7.90
C VAL A 15 7.97 -4.50 -7.30
N GLU A 16 8.93 -4.88 -8.15
CA GLU A 16 10.21 -5.38 -7.68
C GLU A 16 10.97 -4.33 -6.88
N LYS A 17 10.92 -3.08 -7.34
CA LYS A 17 11.57 -1.98 -6.65
C LYS A 17 10.97 -1.78 -5.26
N GLU A 18 9.65 -1.82 -5.19
CA GLU A 18 8.95 -1.66 -3.91
C GLU A 18 9.24 -2.84 -2.98
N LYS A 19 9.33 -4.04 -3.55
CA LYS A 19 9.68 -5.22 -2.78
C LYS A 19 11.04 -5.06 -2.13
N LYS A 20 12.00 -4.56 -2.89
CA LYS A 20 13.35 -4.32 -2.34
C LYS A 20 13.35 -3.30 -1.23
N ARG A 21 12.54 -2.25 -1.40
CA ARG A 21 12.42 -1.24 -0.36
C ARG A 21 11.87 -1.84 0.93
N LEU A 22 10.82 -2.66 0.81
CA LEU A 22 10.22 -3.30 1.97
C LEU A 22 11.16 -4.32 2.60
N ASP A 23 11.92 -5.06 1.78
CA ASP A 23 12.91 -6.00 2.30
C ASP A 23 13.91 -5.30 3.20
N LYS A 24 14.33 -4.10 2.83
CA LYS A 24 15.25 -3.32 3.66
C LYS A 24 14.60 -2.88 4.98
N ILE A 25 13.37 -2.38 4.88
CA ILE A 25 12.66 -1.90 6.06
C ILE A 25 12.46 -3.03 7.07
N PHE A 26 12.15 -4.22 6.57
CA PHE A 26 11.82 -5.35 7.44
C PHE A 26 12.94 -6.39 7.54
N LYS A 27 14.16 -5.97 7.27
CA LYS A 27 15.30 -6.92 7.27
C LYS A 27 15.57 -7.56 8.63
N SER A 28 15.09 -6.93 9.69
CA SER A 28 15.34 -7.42 11.04
C SER A 28 14.35 -8.49 11.50
N ILE A 29 13.43 -8.87 10.66
CA ILE A 29 12.52 -9.96 10.99
C ILE A 29 13.34 -11.23 11.18
N PRO A 30 13.09 -11.97 12.28
CA PRO A 30 13.87 -13.20 12.56
C PRO A 30 13.77 -14.21 11.44
N GLU A 31 14.83 -15.00 11.31
CA GLU A 31 14.95 -15.95 10.21
C GLU A 31 13.82 -16.96 10.16
N ASP A 32 13.36 -17.40 11.31
CA ASP A 32 12.28 -18.39 11.37
C ASP A 32 10.94 -17.84 10.89
N LYS A 33 10.80 -16.52 10.78
CA LYS A 33 9.57 -15.88 10.32
C LYS A 33 9.69 -15.33 8.91
N LYS A 34 10.87 -15.44 8.30
CA LYS A 34 11.10 -14.80 7.00
C LYS A 34 10.27 -15.36 5.87
N ARG A 35 9.91 -16.63 5.92
CA ARG A 35 9.07 -17.19 4.85
C ARG A 35 7.69 -16.54 4.83
N VAL A 36 7.11 -16.37 6.02
CA VAL A 36 5.82 -15.69 6.13
C VAL A 36 5.97 -14.25 5.68
N ALA A 37 7.04 -13.60 6.15
CA ALA A 37 7.28 -12.20 5.81
C ALA A 37 7.42 -12.00 4.30
N GLN A 38 8.09 -12.92 3.60
CA GLN A 38 8.28 -12.78 2.16
C GLN A 38 6.96 -12.73 1.40
N GLY A 39 6.01 -13.58 1.78
CA GLY A 39 4.70 -13.54 1.13
C GLY A 39 3.99 -12.22 1.39
N LEU A 40 4.06 -11.74 2.62
CA LEU A 40 3.44 -10.47 2.97
C LEU A 40 4.10 -9.30 2.24
N ILE A 41 5.42 -9.33 2.12
CA ILE A 41 6.16 -8.28 1.42
C ILE A 41 5.78 -8.23 -0.05
N VAL A 42 5.66 -9.39 -0.70
CA VAL A 42 5.26 -9.42 -2.11
C VAL A 42 3.87 -8.84 -2.29
N GLN A 43 2.94 -9.24 -1.41
CA GLN A 43 1.58 -8.70 -1.47
C GLN A 43 1.56 -7.20 -1.22
N ALA A 44 2.33 -6.73 -0.23
CA ALA A 44 2.39 -5.32 0.06
C ALA A 44 2.97 -4.53 -1.12
N ALA A 45 3.99 -5.06 -1.77
CA ALA A 45 4.61 -4.39 -2.91
C ALA A 45 3.61 -4.26 -4.07
N ARG A 46 2.89 -5.33 -4.37
CA ARG A 46 1.88 -5.30 -5.43
C ARG A 46 0.77 -4.31 -5.11
N MET A 47 0.32 -4.32 -3.87
CA MET A 47 -0.75 -3.44 -3.43
C MET A 47 -0.31 -1.98 -3.49
N ARG A 48 0.94 -1.69 -3.09
CA ARG A 48 1.45 -0.32 -3.10
C ARG A 48 1.43 0.26 -4.51
N VAL A 49 1.87 -0.53 -5.48
CA VAL A 49 1.88 -0.06 -6.86
C VAL A 49 0.46 0.19 -7.38
N LEU A 50 -0.47 -0.73 -7.06
CA LEU A 50 -1.86 -0.53 -7.47
C LEU A 50 -2.47 0.71 -6.83
N LEU A 51 -2.16 0.94 -5.56
CA LEU A 51 -2.65 2.12 -4.86
C LEU A 51 -2.10 3.40 -5.46
N ASP A 52 -0.83 3.42 -5.82
CA ASP A 52 -0.23 4.61 -6.43
C ASP A 52 -0.88 4.91 -7.77
N ASP A 53 -1.14 3.89 -8.58
CA ASP A 53 -1.80 4.08 -9.87
C ASP A 53 -3.22 4.58 -9.69
N ALA A 54 -3.95 4.01 -8.74
CA ALA A 54 -5.31 4.43 -8.46
C ALA A 54 -5.35 5.88 -7.97
N TRP A 55 -4.38 6.25 -7.14
CA TRP A 55 -4.32 7.62 -6.63
C TRP A 55 -4.13 8.63 -7.74
N LEU A 56 -3.25 8.31 -8.71
CA LEU A 56 -3.07 9.20 -9.87
C LEU A 56 -4.37 9.37 -10.65
N ASP A 57 -5.07 8.28 -10.87
CA ASP A 57 -6.35 8.33 -11.58
C ASP A 57 -7.36 9.18 -10.82
N ILE A 58 -7.43 9.00 -9.50
CA ILE A 58 -8.36 9.76 -8.67
C ILE A 58 -8.01 11.25 -8.68
N GLN A 59 -6.72 11.58 -8.66
CA GLN A 59 -6.30 12.98 -8.73
C GLN A 59 -6.71 13.63 -10.05
N GLU A 60 -6.60 12.88 -11.14
CA GLU A 60 -6.92 13.43 -12.45
C GLU A 60 -8.42 13.50 -12.71
N LYS A 61 -9.15 12.48 -12.31
CA LYS A 61 -10.55 12.35 -12.70
C LYS A 61 -11.53 12.45 -11.54
N GLY A 62 -11.03 12.56 -10.32
CA GLY A 62 -11.89 12.64 -9.14
C GLY A 62 -12.37 11.28 -8.68
N ASP A 63 -13.08 11.28 -7.56
CA ASP A 63 -13.58 10.04 -6.96
C ASP A 63 -15.05 9.79 -7.27
N TYR A 64 -15.74 10.75 -7.87
CA TYR A 64 -17.14 10.60 -8.27
C TYR A 64 -17.31 10.90 -9.75
N GLU A 65 -18.41 10.44 -10.31
CA GLU A 65 -18.71 10.65 -11.73
C GLU A 65 -20.21 10.78 -11.92
N LEU A 66 -20.60 11.43 -13.01
CA LEU A 66 -21.99 11.44 -13.41
C LEU A 66 -22.26 10.16 -14.19
N PHE A 67 -23.28 9.45 -13.79
CA PHE A 67 -23.60 8.15 -14.37
C PHE A 67 -25.06 8.11 -14.79
N THR A 68 -25.33 7.51 -15.94
CA THR A 68 -26.68 7.34 -16.46
C THR A 68 -26.91 5.88 -16.79
N GLN A 69 -27.94 5.28 -16.17
CA GLN A 69 -28.26 3.88 -16.43
C GLN A 69 -28.93 3.67 -17.77
N SER A 70 -29.72 4.66 -18.22
CA SER A 70 -30.43 4.57 -19.50
C SER A 70 -30.72 5.98 -19.97
N GLU A 71 -31.16 6.08 -21.24
CA GLU A 71 -31.51 7.38 -21.84
C GLU A 71 -32.65 8.06 -21.10
N ASN A 72 -33.51 7.27 -20.48
CA ASN A 72 -34.71 7.81 -19.83
C ASN A 72 -34.50 8.16 -18.38
N THR A 73 -33.31 7.92 -17.84
CA THR A 73 -33.01 8.16 -16.44
C THR A 73 -32.08 9.36 -16.30
N PRO A 74 -32.41 10.31 -15.42
CA PRO A 74 -31.48 11.44 -15.20
C PRO A 74 -30.13 10.95 -14.68
N ALA A 75 -29.09 11.64 -15.10
CA ALA A 75 -27.75 11.33 -14.58
C ALA A 75 -27.69 11.66 -13.09
N TYR A 76 -26.93 10.87 -12.37
CA TYR A 76 -26.72 11.11 -10.94
C TYR A 76 -25.24 10.87 -10.62
N GLU A 77 -24.80 11.45 -9.53
CA GLU A 77 -23.41 11.26 -9.09
C GLU A 77 -23.26 9.93 -8.37
N ARG A 78 -22.19 9.22 -8.71
CA ARG A 78 -21.86 7.98 -8.00
C ARG A 78 -20.36 7.91 -7.80
N GLU A 79 -19.96 7.17 -6.78
CA GLU A 79 -18.55 6.91 -6.54
C GLU A 79 -17.98 6.11 -7.70
N ARG A 80 -16.82 6.52 -8.21
CA ARG A 80 -16.18 5.79 -9.31
C ARG A 80 -15.64 4.46 -8.78
N PRO A 81 -15.74 3.38 -9.59
CA PRO A 81 -15.26 2.07 -9.13
C PRO A 81 -13.81 2.08 -8.65
N ILE A 82 -12.94 2.88 -9.28
CA ILE A 82 -11.54 2.93 -8.88
C ILE A 82 -11.38 3.50 -7.47
N ALA A 83 -12.24 4.46 -7.08
CA ALA A 83 -12.20 5.04 -5.75
C ALA A 83 -12.60 4.01 -4.69
N LYS A 84 -13.61 3.22 -5.00
CA LYS A 84 -14.04 2.16 -4.10
C LYS A 84 -12.96 1.11 -3.94
N LEU A 85 -12.33 0.72 -5.05
CA LEU A 85 -11.22 -0.23 -5.01
C LEU A 85 -10.04 0.32 -4.21
N PHE A 86 -9.75 1.61 -4.39
CA PHE A 86 -8.66 2.25 -3.65
C PHE A 86 -8.88 2.10 -2.16
N ASN A 87 -10.08 2.40 -1.69
CA ASN A 87 -10.37 2.35 -0.26
C ASN A 87 -10.21 0.95 0.32
N SER A 88 -10.72 -0.08 -0.38
CA SER A 88 -10.61 -1.44 0.12
C SER A 88 -9.17 -1.96 0.04
N ARG A 89 -8.44 -1.58 -1.00
CA ARG A 89 -7.04 -1.98 -1.14
C ARG A 89 -6.16 -1.30 -0.10
N ASP A 90 -6.45 -0.03 0.20
CA ASP A 90 -5.69 0.69 1.20
C ASP A 90 -5.84 0.03 2.57
N ALA A 91 -7.08 -0.35 2.93
CA ALA A 91 -7.31 -1.04 4.19
C ALA A 91 -6.56 -2.37 4.24
N ALA A 92 -6.56 -3.11 3.12
CA ALA A 92 -5.84 -4.38 3.05
C ALA A 92 -4.33 -4.16 3.15
N TYR A 93 -3.83 -3.13 2.51
CA TYR A 93 -2.41 -2.79 2.57
C TYR A 93 -1.98 -2.48 3.99
N GLN A 94 -2.77 -1.68 4.70
CA GLN A 94 -2.45 -1.33 6.08
C GLN A 94 -2.42 -2.54 6.99
N LYS A 95 -3.31 -3.51 6.76
CA LYS A 95 -3.30 -4.74 7.53
C LYS A 95 -2.03 -5.54 7.29
N ILE A 96 -1.59 -5.61 6.03
CA ILE A 96 -0.37 -6.34 5.69
C ILE A 96 0.84 -5.70 6.36
N ILE A 97 0.94 -4.37 6.29
CA ILE A 97 2.04 -3.65 6.91
C ILE A 97 2.03 -3.85 8.42
N MET A 98 0.84 -3.83 9.03
CA MET A 98 0.73 -4.06 10.46
C MET A 98 1.20 -5.47 10.83
N GLN A 99 0.83 -6.47 10.04
CA GLN A 99 1.29 -7.83 10.27
C GLN A 99 2.81 -7.95 10.17
N LEU A 100 3.39 -7.29 9.16
CA LEU A 100 4.84 -7.28 9.02
C LEU A 100 5.51 -6.62 10.22
N SER A 101 4.93 -5.51 10.69
CA SER A 101 5.49 -4.80 11.84
C SER A 101 5.49 -5.67 13.09
N LYS A 102 4.48 -6.49 13.24
CA LYS A 102 4.39 -7.39 14.40
C LYS A 102 5.43 -8.50 14.37
N LEU A 103 6.03 -8.76 13.22
CA LEU A 103 7.08 -9.76 13.12
C LEU A 103 8.45 -9.22 13.52
N LEU A 104 8.58 -7.90 13.64
CA LEU A 104 9.85 -7.29 14.05
C LEU A 104 10.12 -7.54 15.52
N PRO A 105 11.39 -7.66 15.91
CA PRO A 105 11.73 -7.80 17.33
C PRO A 105 11.38 -6.55 18.12
N ASP A 106 10.96 -6.74 19.36
CA ASP A 106 10.59 -5.62 20.23
C ASP A 106 11.73 -4.65 20.48
N GLU A 107 12.96 -5.16 20.54
CA GLU A 107 14.12 -4.30 20.80
C GLU A 107 14.27 -3.22 19.75
N ILE A 108 13.92 -3.52 18.51
CA ILE A 108 14.06 -2.55 17.44
C ILE A 108 13.12 -1.39 17.63
N GLU A 109 11.90 -1.66 18.06
CA GLU A 109 10.94 -0.61 18.33
C GLU A 109 11.41 0.31 19.43
N VAL A 110 11.95 -0.26 20.48
CA VAL A 110 12.45 0.52 21.60
C VAL A 110 13.61 1.42 21.18
N VAL A 111 14.52 0.90 20.36
CA VAL A 111 15.65 1.68 19.89
C VAL A 111 15.19 2.85 19.02
N VAL A 112 14.23 2.62 18.15
CA VAL A 112 13.69 3.68 17.31
C VAL A 112 13.07 4.78 18.16
N ASP A 113 12.27 4.40 19.15
CA ASP A 113 11.66 5.36 20.05
C ASP A 113 12.70 6.22 20.74
N LYS A 114 13.74 5.62 21.25
CA LYS A 114 14.78 6.35 21.95
C LYS A 114 15.50 7.33 21.05
N LYS A 115 15.72 6.94 19.81
CA LYS A 115 16.38 7.81 18.89
C LYS A 115 15.58 9.00 18.53
N SER A 116 14.37 8.80 18.36
CA SER A 116 13.54 9.87 17.96
C SER A 116 13.23 10.69 19.10
N GLY A 117 13.70 10.21 20.01
CA GLY A 117 13.54 10.75 21.12
C GLY A 117 12.56 11.41 21.18
N ASN A 118 12.71 10.69 20.41
CA ASN A 118 12.34 10.58 19.98
C ASN A 118 11.62 10.22 19.32
N LEU A 119 11.40 9.71 18.81
CA LEU A 119 10.71 9.27 17.85
C LEU A 119 9.46 9.00 18.29
N ARG A 120 9.30 8.53 19.19
CA ARG A 120 8.20 8.31 19.76
C ARG A 120 8.08 9.29 20.56
N SER A 121 9.04 9.53 20.76
CA SER A 121 9.20 10.55 21.16
C SER A 121 9.02 11.08 19.94
N LEU A 122 9.19 10.46 19.06
CA LEU A 122 8.90 10.78 17.88
C LEU A 122 7.69 10.34 17.62
N LEU A 123 7.50 9.38 17.93
CA LEU A 123 6.31 8.85 17.91
C LEU A 123 5.57 9.25 19.05
N ASN A 124 6.09 9.55 19.80
CA ASN A 124 5.54 9.86 20.91
C ASN A 124 6.18 10.89 21.47
N GLU A 125 7.24 10.72 21.10
CA GLU A 125 7.82 11.41 21.55
C GLU A 125 7.85 12.06 21.69
N ASN A 126 8.08 11.88 21.43
CA ASN A 126 8.34 12.52 21.61
C ASN A 126 8.37 12.74 22.13
N LYS A 127 8.53 12.36 22.40
CA LYS A 127 8.71 12.56 22.99
C LYS A 127 8.86 13.10 23.33
#